data_046e421b4638720c4f2f8a2a7e497a42
#
_entry.id   046e421b4638720c4f2f8a2a7e497a42
#
_cell.length_a   1.000
_cell.length_b   1.000
_cell.length_c   1.000
_cell.angle_alpha   90.00
_cell.angle_beta   90.00
_cell.angle_gamma   90.00
#
_symmetry.space_group_name_H-M   'P 1'
#
loop_
_entity.id
_entity.type
_entity.pdbx_description
1 polymer ?
#
loop_
_entity_poly.entity_id
_entity_poly.type
_entity_poly.pdbx_seq_one_letter_code
_entity_poly.pdbx_strand_id
1 'polypeptide(L)'
;MIIDLGNNIKLIRPEGKAMFPYCNSVYIDDEIKTLIDAGSGGNAYAQIPKEEIGLILLSHSHFDHTHGLDYFPRARIMSGMEEQFAFQDENKFYITAGFQRWEELMGSPKEEKMTSQTPLPDDVLVKPGFRRVELGGVFKDHDEIMAGSIRIVALHTPGHSAGHYGFYFPDQKILFSGDLDISPRGPWYGGFDSNYGDVIASVEKLIALKPEVLITSHRKVFYQDIEKLLREYVQIAIDRDEKIMAFLDQPRTLDEIAGQELGFYGLGKTLFNIFWSKVMILKHIEYHIQAGEVEDLGNHRYVRN
;
A
#
# COMPACT_ATOMS: atom_id res chain seq x y z
N MET A 1 -2.85 19.89 6.61
CA MET A 1 -1.69 20.80 6.31
C MET A 1 -1.31 20.63 4.85
N ILE A 2 -1.08 21.75 4.12
CA ILE A 2 -0.59 21.71 2.73
C ILE A 2 0.90 22.06 2.71
N ILE A 3 1.69 21.28 1.96
CA ILE A 3 3.12 21.54 1.71
C ILE A 3 3.26 21.79 0.21
N ASP A 4 3.73 22.97 -0.17
CA ASP A 4 4.02 23.33 -1.56
C ASP A 4 5.35 22.68 -1.99
N LEU A 5 5.34 21.94 -3.10
CA LEU A 5 6.50 21.28 -3.68
C LEU A 5 6.99 22.00 -4.94
N GLY A 6 6.39 23.14 -5.28
CA GLY A 6 6.63 23.89 -6.51
C GLY A 6 5.86 23.33 -7.71
N ASN A 7 5.91 24.07 -8.83
CA ASN A 7 5.29 23.66 -10.10
C ASN A 7 3.82 23.22 -9.98
N ASN A 8 3.02 23.89 -9.14
CA ASN A 8 1.63 23.58 -8.88
C ASN A 8 1.39 22.20 -8.23
N ILE A 9 2.42 21.54 -7.72
CA ILE A 9 2.32 20.25 -7.02
C ILE A 9 2.35 20.51 -5.52
N LYS A 10 1.36 19.99 -4.81
CA LYS A 10 1.20 20.19 -3.36
C LYS A 10 0.94 18.85 -2.68
N LEU A 11 1.54 18.64 -1.52
CA LEU A 11 1.21 17.52 -0.66
C LEU A 11 0.14 17.96 0.34
N ILE A 12 -0.98 17.24 0.37
CA ILE A 12 -2.03 17.39 1.38
C ILE A 12 -1.76 16.33 2.45
N ARG A 13 -1.57 16.77 3.68
CA ARG A 13 -1.41 15.89 4.83
C ARG A 13 -2.65 15.96 5.72
N PRO A 14 -3.08 14.81 6.27
CA PRO A 14 -4.16 14.78 7.26
C PRO A 14 -3.83 15.66 8.48
N GLU A 15 -4.84 16.01 9.25
CA GLU A 15 -4.64 16.59 10.58
C GLU A 15 -4.05 15.52 11.49
N GLY A 16 -2.86 15.79 12.01
CA GLY A 16 -2.13 14.82 12.84
C GLY A 16 -1.21 13.91 12.04
N LYS A 17 -1.30 12.61 12.25
CA LYS A 17 -0.42 11.63 11.59
C LYS A 17 -1.09 11.05 10.36
N ALA A 18 -0.33 10.94 9.25
CA ALA A 18 -0.71 10.14 8.10
C ALA A 18 -0.52 8.65 8.46
N MET A 19 -1.50 8.08 9.10
CA MET A 19 -1.59 6.66 9.50
C MET A 19 -3.05 6.25 9.42
N PHE A 20 -3.31 4.98 9.15
CA PHE A 20 -4.69 4.47 9.10
C PHE A 20 -5.59 5.14 10.16
N PRO A 21 -6.73 5.69 9.77
CA PRO A 21 -7.42 5.57 8.48
C PRO A 21 -6.97 6.58 7.40
N TYR A 22 -5.89 7.31 7.59
CA TYR A 22 -5.43 8.38 6.71
C TYR A 22 -4.14 8.05 5.97
N CYS A 23 -4.04 8.58 4.74
CA CYS A 23 -2.80 8.71 3.98
C CYS A 23 -2.58 10.17 3.53
N ASN A 24 -1.40 10.47 3.03
CA ASN A 24 -1.12 11.70 2.29
C ASN A 24 -1.75 11.64 0.89
N SER A 25 -2.21 12.80 0.38
CA SER A 25 -2.66 12.93 -1.01
C SER A 25 -1.79 13.95 -1.75
N VAL A 26 -1.52 13.74 -3.03
CA VAL A 26 -0.83 14.74 -3.86
C VAL A 26 -1.88 15.51 -4.67
N TYR A 27 -1.89 16.83 -4.55
CA TYR A 27 -2.78 17.73 -5.29
C TYR A 27 -1.98 18.49 -6.35
N ILE A 28 -2.45 18.41 -7.58
CA ILE A 28 -1.93 19.14 -8.73
C ILE A 28 -2.93 20.23 -9.06
N ASP A 29 -2.52 21.50 -8.90
CA ASP A 29 -3.30 22.70 -9.09
C ASP A 29 -3.03 23.30 -10.48
N ASP A 30 -3.38 22.56 -11.52
CA ASP A 30 -3.21 22.98 -12.91
C ASP A 30 -4.56 22.96 -13.66
N GLU A 31 -4.57 23.08 -14.97
CA GLU A 31 -5.79 23.15 -15.82
C GLU A 31 -6.76 22.00 -15.49
N ILE A 32 -6.24 20.79 -15.30
CA ILE A 32 -7.01 19.65 -14.78
C ILE A 32 -6.59 19.44 -13.33
N LYS A 33 -7.36 20.00 -12.38
CA LYS A 33 -7.09 19.78 -10.96
C LYS A 33 -7.17 18.31 -10.64
N THR A 34 -6.04 17.74 -10.25
CA THR A 34 -5.87 16.31 -10.07
C THR A 34 -5.48 16.00 -8.64
N LEU A 35 -6.02 14.92 -8.11
CA LEU A 35 -5.65 14.37 -6.81
C LEU A 35 -5.06 12.97 -7.01
N ILE A 36 -3.96 12.65 -6.34
CA ILE A 36 -3.47 11.29 -6.20
C ILE A 36 -3.80 10.84 -4.79
N ASP A 37 -4.56 9.77 -4.69
CA ASP A 37 -5.19 9.22 -3.49
C ASP A 37 -6.13 10.20 -2.76
N ALA A 38 -7.17 9.67 -2.15
CA ALA A 38 -8.23 10.42 -1.49
C ALA A 38 -8.37 10.07 0.00
N GLY A 39 -7.24 9.94 0.70
CA GLY A 39 -7.22 9.47 2.09
C GLY A 39 -6.78 10.50 3.14
N SER A 40 -6.61 11.80 2.79
CA SER A 40 -6.14 12.79 3.77
C SER A 40 -7.23 13.30 4.73
N GLY A 41 -8.50 12.91 4.52
CA GLY A 41 -9.64 13.28 5.35
C GLY A 41 -10.28 14.62 4.98
N GLY A 42 -11.55 14.77 5.35
CA GLY A 42 -12.38 15.93 4.98
C GLY A 42 -11.85 17.26 5.49
N ASN A 43 -11.27 17.28 6.68
CA ASN A 43 -10.67 18.47 7.28
C ASN A 43 -9.47 18.98 6.45
N ALA A 44 -8.63 18.07 5.98
CA ALA A 44 -7.50 18.43 5.12
C ALA A 44 -7.97 18.95 3.77
N TYR A 45 -9.01 18.34 3.21
CA TYR A 45 -9.61 18.74 1.92
C TYR A 45 -10.42 20.04 1.97
N ALA A 46 -10.74 20.56 3.15
CA ALA A 46 -11.36 21.89 3.26
C ALA A 46 -10.46 23.03 2.75
N GLN A 47 -9.18 22.76 2.56
CA GLN A 47 -8.17 23.73 2.11
C GLN A 47 -7.99 23.76 0.58
N ILE A 48 -8.70 22.92 -0.17
CA ILE A 48 -8.62 22.86 -1.65
C ILE A 48 -10.01 22.99 -2.28
N PRO A 49 -10.10 23.39 -3.56
CA PRO A 49 -11.36 23.54 -4.26
C PRO A 49 -11.94 22.17 -4.66
N LYS A 50 -12.55 21.46 -3.72
CA LYS A 50 -13.06 20.08 -3.90
C LYS A 50 -13.95 19.89 -5.11
N GLU A 51 -14.82 20.86 -5.37
CA GLU A 51 -15.78 20.83 -6.50
C GLU A 51 -15.12 21.01 -7.87
N GLU A 52 -13.85 21.45 -7.89
CA GLU A 52 -13.09 21.67 -9.12
C GLU A 52 -12.14 20.49 -9.44
N ILE A 53 -12.02 19.52 -8.53
CA ILE A 53 -11.20 18.32 -8.79
C ILE A 53 -11.84 17.54 -9.94
N GLY A 54 -11.13 17.48 -11.05
CA GLY A 54 -11.59 16.83 -12.29
C GLY A 54 -11.08 15.40 -12.43
N LEU A 55 -9.98 15.06 -11.77
CA LEU A 55 -9.33 13.75 -11.88
C LEU A 55 -8.83 13.27 -10.53
N ILE A 56 -9.05 11.98 -10.24
CA ILE A 56 -8.41 11.27 -9.12
C ILE A 56 -7.70 10.04 -9.68
N LEU A 57 -6.42 9.90 -9.34
CA LEU A 57 -5.60 8.73 -9.62
C LEU A 57 -5.41 7.96 -8.32
N LEU A 58 -5.78 6.69 -8.29
CA LEU A 58 -5.63 5.84 -7.11
C LEU A 58 -4.37 5.00 -7.23
N SER A 59 -3.52 5.04 -6.21
CA SER A 59 -2.33 4.18 -6.13
C SER A 59 -2.72 2.71 -5.96
N HIS A 60 -3.72 2.44 -5.15
CA HIS A 60 -4.32 1.13 -4.91
C HIS A 60 -5.67 1.25 -4.16
N SER A 61 -6.31 0.11 -3.87
CA SER A 61 -7.69 0.05 -3.36
C SER A 61 -7.83 0.09 -1.85
N HIS A 62 -6.76 0.18 -1.08
CA HIS A 62 -6.87 0.18 0.37
C HIS A 62 -7.70 1.34 0.89
N PHE A 63 -8.37 1.09 2.02
CA PHE A 63 -9.36 1.98 2.59
C PHE A 63 -8.84 3.40 2.85
N ASP A 64 -7.65 3.51 3.40
CA ASP A 64 -7.01 4.78 3.75
C ASP A 64 -6.57 5.60 2.53
N HIS A 65 -6.63 5.04 1.31
CA HIS A 65 -6.42 5.74 0.04
C HIS A 65 -7.71 6.15 -0.66
N THR A 66 -8.84 5.55 -0.26
CA THR A 66 -10.10 5.65 -1.01
C THR A 66 -11.28 6.20 -0.23
N HIS A 67 -11.21 6.27 1.10
CA HIS A 67 -12.35 6.64 1.94
C HIS A 67 -12.91 8.04 1.68
N GLY A 68 -12.10 8.96 1.16
CA GLY A 68 -12.46 10.35 0.91
C GLY A 68 -13.00 10.63 -0.50
N LEU A 69 -13.21 9.62 -1.35
CA LEU A 69 -13.70 9.83 -2.73
C LEU A 69 -15.01 10.61 -2.80
N ASP A 70 -15.88 10.47 -1.79
CA ASP A 70 -17.17 11.19 -1.74
C ASP A 70 -17.03 12.70 -1.54
N TYR A 71 -15.86 13.20 -1.17
CA TYR A 71 -15.58 14.63 -1.13
C TYR A 71 -15.44 15.26 -2.53
N PHE A 72 -15.34 14.45 -3.60
CA PHE A 72 -15.02 14.88 -4.96
C PHE A 72 -16.05 14.38 -5.99
N PRO A 73 -17.31 14.85 -5.92
CA PRO A 73 -18.42 14.27 -6.68
C PRO A 73 -18.33 14.45 -8.20
N ARG A 74 -17.43 15.32 -8.67
CA ARG A 74 -17.23 15.61 -10.10
C ARG A 74 -15.98 14.96 -10.67
N ALA A 75 -15.15 14.34 -9.82
CA ALA A 75 -13.89 13.80 -10.25
C ALA A 75 -14.09 12.51 -11.07
N ARG A 76 -13.41 12.42 -12.18
CA ARG A 76 -13.17 11.15 -12.88
C ARG A 76 -12.17 10.34 -12.08
N ILE A 77 -12.55 9.16 -11.59
CA ILE A 77 -11.68 8.29 -10.80
C ILE A 77 -11.02 7.28 -11.73
N MET A 78 -9.70 7.14 -11.64
CA MET A 78 -8.93 6.14 -12.39
C MET A 78 -8.07 5.32 -11.42
N SER A 79 -7.90 4.03 -11.71
CA SER A 79 -7.02 3.12 -10.97
C SER A 79 -6.12 2.35 -11.93
N GLY A 80 -5.10 1.65 -11.38
CA GLY A 80 -4.37 0.66 -12.12
C GLY A 80 -5.30 -0.44 -12.66
N MET A 81 -4.98 -0.95 -13.85
CA MET A 81 -5.80 -1.99 -14.48
C MET A 81 -5.85 -3.26 -13.61
N GLU A 82 -4.76 -3.57 -12.93
CA GLU A 82 -4.62 -4.73 -12.05
C GLU A 82 -5.43 -4.61 -10.77
N GLU A 83 -5.82 -3.38 -10.36
CA GLU A 83 -6.60 -3.10 -9.15
C GLU A 83 -8.11 -2.94 -9.41
N GLN A 84 -8.52 -2.86 -10.69
CA GLN A 84 -9.90 -2.60 -11.09
C GLN A 84 -10.92 -3.51 -10.41
N PHE A 85 -10.58 -4.79 -10.22
CA PHE A 85 -11.46 -5.77 -9.60
C PHE A 85 -11.87 -5.38 -8.16
N ALA A 86 -10.97 -4.75 -7.40
CA ALA A 86 -11.22 -4.37 -6.01
C ALA A 86 -12.35 -3.33 -5.87
N PHE A 87 -12.64 -2.58 -6.93
CA PHE A 87 -13.73 -1.60 -6.98
C PHE A 87 -15.03 -2.15 -7.57
N GLN A 88 -14.99 -3.28 -8.26
CA GLN A 88 -16.11 -3.78 -9.07
C GLN A 88 -16.65 -5.13 -8.61
N ASP A 89 -15.83 -5.97 -7.99
CA ASP A 89 -16.16 -7.34 -7.60
C ASP A 89 -15.93 -7.57 -6.10
N GLU A 90 -17.03 -7.59 -5.36
CA GLU A 90 -17.03 -7.76 -3.90
C GLU A 90 -16.35 -9.08 -3.49
N ASN A 91 -16.59 -10.17 -4.22
CA ASN A 91 -16.01 -11.46 -3.87
C ASN A 91 -14.49 -11.44 -4.03
N LYS A 92 -13.98 -10.88 -5.13
CA LYS A 92 -12.54 -10.74 -5.34
C LYS A 92 -11.90 -9.83 -4.29
N PHE A 93 -12.54 -8.71 -3.95
CA PHE A 93 -12.08 -7.84 -2.87
C PHE A 93 -11.89 -8.60 -1.55
N TYR A 94 -12.87 -9.40 -1.12
CA TYR A 94 -12.74 -10.17 0.11
C TYR A 94 -11.74 -11.31 0.01
N ILE A 95 -11.53 -11.89 -1.17
CA ILE A 95 -10.47 -12.87 -1.40
C ILE A 95 -9.09 -12.23 -1.18
N THR A 96 -8.83 -11.06 -1.76
CA THR A 96 -7.54 -10.37 -1.60
C THR A 96 -7.32 -9.87 -0.18
N ALA A 97 -8.36 -9.43 0.53
CA ALA A 97 -8.28 -9.11 1.95
C ALA A 97 -7.92 -10.32 2.83
N GLY A 98 -8.15 -11.54 2.31
CA GLY A 98 -7.68 -12.81 2.88
C GLY A 98 -8.33 -13.26 4.18
N PHE A 99 -9.33 -12.54 4.68
CA PHE A 99 -10.01 -12.91 5.92
C PHE A 99 -10.75 -14.24 5.87
N GLN A 100 -10.97 -14.80 4.69
CA GLN A 100 -11.53 -16.15 4.50
C GLN A 100 -10.60 -17.24 5.06
N ARG A 101 -9.29 -16.99 5.12
CA ARG A 101 -8.30 -17.90 5.71
C ARG A 101 -8.02 -17.62 7.20
N TRP A 102 -8.81 -16.73 7.81
CA TRP A 102 -8.60 -16.35 9.20
C TRP A 102 -8.62 -17.56 10.15
N GLU A 103 -9.66 -18.40 10.06
CA GLU A 103 -9.81 -19.55 10.94
C GLU A 103 -8.69 -20.57 10.74
N GLU A 104 -8.29 -20.80 9.49
CA GLU A 104 -7.16 -21.65 9.11
C GLU A 104 -5.85 -21.18 9.75
N LEU A 105 -5.57 -19.88 9.66
CA LEU A 105 -4.29 -19.30 10.12
C LEU A 105 -4.27 -18.98 11.62
N MET A 106 -5.43 -18.69 12.20
CA MET A 106 -5.50 -18.26 13.60
C MET A 106 -6.02 -19.35 14.56
N GLY A 107 -6.51 -20.47 14.02
CA GLY A 107 -7.05 -21.59 14.81
C GLY A 107 -8.38 -21.29 15.52
N SER A 108 -9.00 -20.15 15.21
CA SER A 108 -10.30 -19.74 15.81
C SER A 108 -11.07 -18.86 14.82
N PRO A 109 -12.42 -18.91 14.86
CA PRO A 109 -13.24 -18.06 14.02
C PRO A 109 -12.94 -16.56 14.25
N LYS A 110 -13.06 -15.76 13.20
CA LYS A 110 -12.98 -14.32 13.30
C LYS A 110 -14.24 -13.78 13.97
N GLU A 111 -14.10 -13.11 15.09
CA GLU A 111 -15.24 -12.47 15.75
C GLU A 111 -15.71 -11.24 14.95
N GLU A 112 -17.03 -11.13 14.72
CA GLU A 112 -17.63 -9.98 14.01
C GLU A 112 -17.28 -8.62 14.66
N LYS A 113 -17.13 -8.61 15.98
CA LYS A 113 -16.79 -7.41 16.75
C LYS A 113 -15.38 -6.86 16.47
N MET A 114 -14.49 -7.64 15.88
CA MET A 114 -13.09 -7.21 15.66
C MET A 114 -12.98 -6.11 14.62
N THR A 115 -13.89 -6.05 13.64
CA THR A 115 -13.85 -5.02 12.58
C THR A 115 -14.49 -3.69 12.96
N SER A 116 -15.28 -3.63 14.04
CA SER A 116 -16.09 -2.47 14.40
C SER A 116 -15.55 -1.62 15.57
N GLN A 117 -14.43 -1.99 16.18
CA GLN A 117 -14.03 -1.45 17.48
C GLN A 117 -13.16 -0.18 17.45
N THR A 118 -12.60 0.20 16.31
CA THR A 118 -11.87 1.45 16.22
C THR A 118 -12.83 2.54 15.75
N PRO A 119 -13.18 3.53 16.61
CA PRO A 119 -13.96 4.68 16.16
C PRO A 119 -13.19 5.38 15.03
N LEU A 120 -13.83 5.55 13.89
CA LEU A 120 -13.28 6.36 12.81
C LEU A 120 -13.48 7.84 13.16
N PRO A 121 -12.54 8.71 12.78
CA PRO A 121 -12.72 10.15 12.88
C PRO A 121 -13.95 10.65 12.13
N ASP A 122 -14.56 11.75 12.58
CA ASP A 122 -15.81 12.30 12.03
C ASP A 122 -15.69 12.73 10.57
N ASP A 123 -14.48 13.02 10.10
CA ASP A 123 -14.19 13.40 8.72
C ASP A 123 -13.83 12.20 7.81
N VAL A 124 -14.09 10.97 8.27
CA VAL A 124 -14.03 9.74 7.48
C VAL A 124 -15.46 9.26 7.25
N LEU A 125 -15.99 9.52 6.05
CA LEU A 125 -17.44 9.40 5.76
C LEU A 125 -17.93 7.95 5.62
N VAL A 126 -17.03 7.02 5.36
CA VAL A 126 -17.35 5.62 5.04
C VAL A 126 -16.63 4.65 5.98
N LYS A 127 -17.12 3.42 6.05
CA LYS A 127 -16.49 2.35 6.87
C LYS A 127 -15.61 1.46 6.00
N PRO A 128 -14.56 0.85 6.59
CA PRO A 128 -13.76 -0.18 5.91
C PRO A 128 -14.62 -1.34 5.41
N GLY A 129 -14.31 -1.85 4.23
CA GLY A 129 -15.00 -2.92 3.55
C GLY A 129 -15.13 -2.67 2.06
N PHE A 130 -15.76 -3.58 1.35
CA PHE A 130 -16.01 -3.41 -0.07
C PHE A 130 -16.86 -2.18 -0.33
N ARG A 131 -16.43 -1.40 -1.31
CA ARG A 131 -17.18 -0.27 -1.83
C ARG A 131 -17.09 -0.28 -3.35
N ARG A 132 -18.25 -0.38 -3.99
CA ARG A 132 -18.32 -0.23 -5.43
C ARG A 132 -17.98 1.21 -5.81
N VAL A 133 -16.97 1.40 -6.65
CA VAL A 133 -16.58 2.69 -7.22
C VAL A 133 -16.72 2.62 -8.74
N GLU A 134 -17.39 3.57 -9.33
CA GLU A 134 -17.45 3.69 -10.78
C GLU A 134 -16.15 4.33 -11.27
N LEU A 135 -15.33 3.51 -11.94
CA LEU A 135 -14.09 3.98 -12.52
C LEU A 135 -14.34 4.63 -13.88
N GLY A 136 -13.92 5.87 -14.04
CA GLY A 136 -13.94 6.59 -15.31
C GLY A 136 -12.84 6.15 -16.28
N GLY A 137 -11.95 5.25 -15.87
CA GLY A 137 -10.89 4.64 -16.69
C GLY A 137 -9.87 3.88 -15.85
N VAL A 138 -8.96 3.24 -16.55
CA VAL A 138 -7.79 2.56 -15.95
C VAL A 138 -6.52 3.04 -16.64
N PHE A 139 -5.40 2.89 -15.96
CA PHE A 139 -4.06 3.11 -16.50
C PHE A 139 -3.22 1.85 -16.32
N LYS A 140 -2.14 1.77 -17.06
CA LYS A 140 -1.16 0.68 -17.07
C LYS A 140 0.23 1.21 -16.72
N ASP A 141 1.15 0.28 -16.53
CA ASP A 141 2.55 0.62 -16.32
C ASP A 141 3.10 1.48 -17.47
N HIS A 142 3.77 2.56 -17.08
CA HIS A 142 4.33 3.59 -17.97
C HIS A 142 3.31 4.43 -18.75
N ASP A 143 2.02 4.37 -18.46
CA ASP A 143 1.06 5.31 -19.04
C ASP A 143 1.37 6.73 -18.58
N GLU A 144 1.37 7.66 -19.56
CA GLU A 144 1.51 9.09 -19.31
C GLU A 144 0.13 9.73 -19.18
N ILE A 145 -0.09 10.41 -18.05
CA ILE A 145 -1.34 11.08 -17.71
C ILE A 145 -1.05 12.58 -17.61
N MET A 146 -1.80 13.37 -18.34
CA MET A 146 -1.64 14.83 -18.31
C MET A 146 -2.66 15.46 -17.36
N ALA A 147 -2.16 16.17 -16.35
CA ALA A 147 -2.93 17.03 -15.45
C ALA A 147 -2.71 18.49 -15.89
N GLY A 148 -3.33 18.90 -16.99
CA GLY A 148 -3.00 20.15 -17.67
C GLY A 148 -1.60 20.09 -18.29
N SER A 149 -0.70 20.97 -17.86
CA SER A 149 0.71 20.99 -18.31
C SER A 149 1.61 20.00 -17.56
N ILE A 150 1.13 19.43 -16.46
CA ILE A 150 1.92 18.52 -15.62
C ILE A 150 1.78 17.09 -16.14
N ARG A 151 2.95 16.48 -16.47
CA ARG A 151 3.05 15.10 -16.91
C ARG A 151 3.28 14.17 -15.72
N ILE A 152 2.46 13.13 -15.61
CA ILE A 152 2.50 12.09 -14.59
C ILE A 152 2.70 10.74 -15.28
N VAL A 153 3.70 9.98 -14.88
CA VAL A 153 3.92 8.60 -15.34
C VAL A 153 3.41 7.64 -14.27
N ALA A 154 2.45 6.79 -14.62
CA ALA A 154 1.99 5.73 -13.76
C ALA A 154 3.00 4.59 -13.77
N LEU A 155 3.42 4.14 -12.61
CA LEU A 155 4.42 3.09 -12.44
C LEU A 155 3.82 1.92 -11.69
N HIS A 156 3.62 0.79 -12.35
CA HIS A 156 3.21 -0.42 -11.66
C HIS A 156 4.33 -0.88 -10.72
N THR A 157 4.05 -0.88 -9.44
CA THR A 157 4.97 -1.20 -8.35
C THR A 157 4.34 -2.22 -7.40
N PRO A 158 4.06 -3.45 -7.91
CA PRO A 158 3.39 -4.49 -7.14
C PRO A 158 4.21 -4.94 -5.94
N GLY A 159 3.55 -5.67 -5.05
CA GLY A 159 4.16 -6.30 -3.89
C GLY A 159 3.46 -5.93 -2.59
N HIS A 160 3.13 -4.64 -2.39
CA HIS A 160 2.21 -4.20 -1.31
C HIS A 160 0.79 -4.73 -1.56
N SER A 161 0.25 -4.47 -2.74
CA SER A 161 -0.86 -5.19 -3.38
C SER A 161 -0.45 -5.56 -4.81
N ALA A 162 -1.20 -6.43 -5.48
CA ALA A 162 -0.91 -6.83 -6.85
C ALA A 162 -1.06 -5.66 -7.83
N GLY A 163 -1.96 -4.74 -7.56
CA GLY A 163 -2.25 -3.59 -8.40
C GLY A 163 -1.74 -2.26 -7.85
N HIS A 164 -0.75 -2.25 -6.97
CA HIS A 164 -0.17 -1.04 -6.43
C HIS A 164 0.62 -0.25 -7.48
N TYR A 165 0.44 1.09 -7.47
CA TYR A 165 1.12 2.03 -8.37
C TYR A 165 1.80 3.17 -7.61
N GLY A 166 2.99 3.54 -8.05
CA GLY A 166 3.58 4.84 -7.80
C GLY A 166 3.31 5.81 -8.95
N PHE A 167 3.55 7.10 -8.71
CA PHE A 167 3.40 8.15 -9.73
C PHE A 167 4.67 9.00 -9.79
N TYR A 168 5.25 9.10 -10.98
CA TYR A 168 6.47 9.86 -11.21
C TYR A 168 6.18 11.10 -12.04
N PHE A 169 6.74 12.23 -11.63
CA PHE A 169 6.69 13.53 -12.30
C PHE A 169 8.08 13.77 -12.91
N PRO A 170 8.31 13.36 -14.16
CA PRO A 170 9.66 13.32 -14.72
C PRO A 170 10.29 14.71 -14.88
N ASP A 171 9.50 15.73 -15.20
CA ASP A 171 9.97 17.09 -15.41
C ASP A 171 10.36 17.78 -14.09
N GLN A 172 9.76 17.35 -12.97
CA GLN A 172 10.03 17.85 -11.63
C GLN A 172 10.90 16.90 -10.79
N LYS A 173 11.16 15.69 -11.30
CA LYS A 173 11.86 14.60 -10.59
C LYS A 173 11.24 14.27 -9.23
N ILE A 174 9.93 14.40 -9.11
CA ILE A 174 9.16 14.06 -7.92
C ILE A 174 8.61 12.65 -8.10
N LEU A 175 8.73 11.82 -7.08
CA LEU A 175 8.14 10.49 -7.01
C LEU A 175 7.15 10.43 -5.84
N PHE A 176 5.92 10.04 -6.12
CA PHE A 176 4.98 9.53 -5.12
C PHE A 176 5.02 8.00 -5.16
N SER A 177 5.50 7.37 -4.10
CA SER A 177 5.74 5.92 -4.06
C SER A 177 4.59 5.11 -3.47
N GLY A 178 3.46 5.76 -3.14
CA GLY A 178 2.36 5.07 -2.46
C GLY A 178 2.82 4.46 -1.14
N ASP A 179 2.46 3.22 -0.89
CA ASP A 179 2.77 2.46 0.31
C ASP A 179 4.13 1.75 0.33
N LEU A 180 4.96 1.97 -0.69
CA LEU A 180 6.40 1.79 -0.56
C LEU A 180 6.99 2.97 0.20
N ASP A 181 6.81 3.00 1.53
CA ASP A 181 6.61 4.18 2.38
C ASP A 181 7.81 4.50 3.30
N ILE A 182 8.98 3.89 3.09
CA ILE A 182 10.17 4.16 3.93
C ILE A 182 9.89 3.96 5.44
N SER A 183 9.08 2.98 5.77
CA SER A 183 8.80 2.63 7.15
C SER A 183 10.05 2.08 7.84
N PRO A 184 10.37 2.48 9.08
CA PRO A 184 11.45 1.87 9.85
C PRO A 184 11.19 0.40 10.23
N ARG A 185 10.00 -0.12 9.92
CA ARG A 185 9.64 -1.53 10.09
C ARG A 185 9.76 -2.33 8.79
N GLY A 186 10.22 -1.68 7.72
CA GLY A 186 10.25 -2.23 6.37
C GLY A 186 8.89 -2.22 5.69
N PRO A 187 8.81 -2.80 4.49
CA PRO A 187 7.58 -2.86 3.70
C PRO A 187 6.53 -3.77 4.35
N TRP A 188 5.26 -3.37 4.17
CA TRP A 188 4.11 -4.18 4.50
C TRP A 188 3.62 -4.90 3.23
N TYR A 189 3.48 -6.22 3.33
CA TYR A 189 2.96 -7.11 2.28
C TYR A 189 2.12 -8.22 2.94
N GLY A 190 1.18 -7.81 3.80
CA GLY A 190 0.31 -8.71 4.55
C GLY A 190 -1.03 -9.00 3.87
N GLY A 191 -1.25 -8.54 2.64
CA GLY A 191 -2.40 -8.90 1.81
C GLY A 191 -2.20 -10.27 1.14
N PHE A 192 -3.30 -10.92 0.75
CA PHE A 192 -3.19 -12.20 0.04
C PHE A 192 -2.73 -12.04 -1.41
N ASP A 193 -2.93 -10.87 -1.99
CA ASP A 193 -2.42 -10.48 -3.28
C ASP A 193 -1.04 -9.80 -3.22
N SER A 194 -0.46 -9.66 -2.02
CA SER A 194 0.90 -9.16 -1.83
C SER A 194 1.94 -10.19 -2.28
N ASN A 195 3.16 -9.71 -2.62
CA ASN A 195 4.27 -10.56 -3.01
C ASN A 195 5.61 -9.98 -2.53
N TYR A 196 6.41 -10.79 -1.84
CA TYR A 196 7.71 -10.40 -1.31
C TYR A 196 8.73 -10.06 -2.41
N GLY A 197 8.84 -10.90 -3.43
CA GLY A 197 9.78 -10.67 -4.55
C GLY A 197 9.44 -9.42 -5.35
N ASP A 198 8.14 -9.16 -5.56
CA ASP A 198 7.67 -7.97 -6.27
C ASP A 198 7.97 -6.69 -5.49
N VAL A 199 7.92 -6.70 -4.14
CA VAL A 199 8.34 -5.54 -3.32
C VAL A 199 9.78 -5.16 -3.62
N ILE A 200 10.68 -6.13 -3.66
CA ILE A 200 12.11 -5.89 -3.95
C ILE A 200 12.28 -5.32 -5.34
N ALA A 201 11.68 -5.94 -6.35
CA ALA A 201 11.76 -5.49 -7.74
C ALA A 201 11.17 -4.07 -7.91
N SER A 202 10.06 -3.78 -7.25
CA SER A 202 9.41 -2.47 -7.28
C SER A 202 10.28 -1.38 -6.65
N VAL A 203 10.89 -1.64 -5.51
CA VAL A 203 11.81 -0.67 -4.88
C VAL A 203 13.03 -0.41 -5.76
N GLU A 204 13.62 -1.42 -6.38
CA GLU A 204 14.74 -1.25 -7.33
C GLU A 204 14.31 -0.43 -8.56
N LYS A 205 13.09 -0.64 -9.07
CA LYS A 205 12.50 0.18 -10.15
C LYS A 205 12.43 1.66 -9.75
N LEU A 206 11.97 1.94 -8.52
CA LEU A 206 11.88 3.32 -8.01
C LEU A 206 13.27 3.97 -7.82
N ILE A 207 14.25 3.22 -7.33
CA ILE A 207 15.65 3.68 -7.19
C ILE A 207 16.24 4.08 -8.54
N ALA A 208 15.97 3.30 -9.60
CA ALA A 208 16.50 3.55 -10.94
C ALA A 208 16.03 4.90 -11.53
N LEU A 209 14.90 5.45 -11.06
CA LEU A 209 14.39 6.76 -11.49
C LEU A 209 15.23 7.94 -10.99
N LYS A 210 16.00 7.75 -9.90
CA LYS A 210 16.80 8.79 -9.25
C LYS A 210 16.00 10.06 -8.93
N PRO A 211 14.87 9.95 -8.21
CA PRO A 211 14.04 11.10 -7.89
C PRO A 211 14.80 12.08 -6.98
N GLU A 212 14.54 13.38 -7.14
CA GLU A 212 15.08 14.43 -6.27
C GLU A 212 14.15 14.69 -5.07
N VAL A 213 12.87 14.34 -5.20
CA VAL A 213 11.87 14.45 -4.13
C VAL A 213 11.11 13.13 -4.06
N LEU A 214 11.00 12.57 -2.86
CA LEU A 214 10.18 11.39 -2.58
C LEU A 214 9.04 11.75 -1.62
N ILE A 215 7.82 11.46 -2.06
CA ILE A 215 6.59 11.53 -1.28
C ILE A 215 6.11 10.11 -1.06
N THR A 216 5.69 9.78 0.14
CA THR A 216 5.08 8.48 0.47
C THR A 216 3.72 8.70 1.13
N SER A 217 2.92 7.66 1.18
CA SER A 217 1.55 7.76 1.73
C SER A 217 1.52 8.10 3.22
N HIS A 218 2.49 7.63 4.01
CA HIS A 218 2.40 7.72 5.48
C HIS A 218 3.56 8.44 6.15
N ARG A 219 4.49 9.05 5.39
CA ARG A 219 5.68 9.72 5.93
C ARG A 219 5.75 11.19 5.55
N LYS A 220 6.82 11.84 5.96
CA LYS A 220 7.19 13.18 5.50
C LYS A 220 7.74 13.12 4.07
N VAL A 221 7.88 14.27 3.44
CA VAL A 221 8.63 14.41 2.19
C VAL A 221 10.12 14.24 2.44
N PHE A 222 10.82 13.56 1.52
CA PHE A 222 12.26 13.35 1.56
C PHE A 222 12.90 14.05 0.36
N TYR A 223 13.99 14.78 0.62
CA TYR A 223 14.74 15.57 -0.38
C TYR A 223 16.19 15.13 -0.50
N GLN A 224 16.64 14.24 0.37
CA GLN A 224 18.03 13.79 0.45
C GLN A 224 18.09 12.30 0.74
N ASP A 225 19.18 11.66 0.33
CA ASP A 225 19.48 10.26 0.63
C ASP A 225 18.39 9.26 0.18
N ILE A 226 17.59 9.63 -0.84
CA ILE A 226 16.40 8.85 -1.25
C ILE A 226 16.78 7.42 -1.63
N GLU A 227 17.83 7.21 -2.43
CA GLU A 227 18.31 5.87 -2.78
C GLU A 227 18.70 5.08 -1.53
N LYS A 228 19.46 5.69 -0.63
CA LYS A 228 19.86 5.04 0.64
C LYS A 228 18.64 4.65 1.47
N LEU A 229 17.68 5.55 1.62
CA LEU A 229 16.44 5.28 2.37
C LEU A 229 15.62 4.15 1.78
N LEU A 230 15.50 4.08 0.44
CA LEU A 230 14.81 2.99 -0.26
C LEU A 230 15.55 1.66 -0.08
N ARG A 231 16.90 1.65 -0.16
CA ARG A 231 17.70 0.44 0.09
C ARG A 231 17.59 -0.03 1.54
N GLU A 232 17.69 0.86 2.51
CA GLU A 232 17.53 0.52 3.93
C GLU A 232 16.12 -0.02 4.22
N TYR A 233 15.11 0.54 3.58
CA TYR A 233 13.72 0.10 3.71
C TYR A 233 13.51 -1.34 3.21
N VAL A 234 13.98 -1.67 2.01
CA VAL A 234 13.83 -3.01 1.46
C VAL A 234 14.75 -4.01 2.15
N GLN A 235 15.91 -3.59 2.65
CA GLN A 235 16.85 -4.43 3.39
C GLN A 235 16.19 -5.08 4.62
N ILE A 236 15.26 -4.40 5.28
CA ILE A 236 14.51 -4.96 6.41
C ILE A 236 13.71 -6.21 5.99
N ALA A 237 13.16 -6.22 4.78
CA ALA A 237 12.46 -7.39 4.26
C ALA A 237 13.43 -8.52 3.89
N ILE A 238 14.59 -8.18 3.33
CA ILE A 238 15.66 -9.14 3.01
C ILE A 238 16.21 -9.77 4.31
N ASP A 239 16.51 -8.97 5.33
CA ASP A 239 16.97 -9.48 6.64
C ASP A 239 15.93 -10.39 7.32
N ARG A 240 14.63 -10.10 7.10
CA ARG A 240 13.53 -10.96 7.56
C ARG A 240 13.56 -12.30 6.83
N ASP A 241 13.74 -12.27 5.53
CA ASP A 241 13.83 -13.46 4.68
C ASP A 241 14.97 -14.39 5.13
N GLU A 242 16.16 -13.83 5.31
CA GLU A 242 17.33 -14.57 5.79
C GLU A 242 17.07 -15.26 7.14
N LYS A 243 16.38 -14.57 8.06
CA LYS A 243 16.02 -15.14 9.37
C LYS A 243 14.99 -16.27 9.25
N ILE A 244 13.98 -16.10 8.39
CA ILE A 244 12.98 -17.16 8.12
C ILE A 244 13.69 -18.39 7.55
N MET A 245 14.52 -18.20 6.53
CA MET A 245 15.25 -19.29 5.88
C MET A 245 16.25 -19.97 6.81
N ALA A 246 16.91 -19.23 7.71
CA ALA A 246 17.78 -19.80 8.72
C ALA A 246 16.99 -20.63 9.75
N PHE A 247 15.77 -20.26 10.08
CA PHE A 247 14.94 -21.00 11.04
C PHE A 247 14.31 -22.27 10.45
N LEU A 248 14.23 -22.37 9.11
CA LEU A 248 13.71 -23.53 8.38
C LEU A 248 14.76 -24.65 8.20
N ASP A 249 15.82 -24.69 8.99
CA ASP A 249 16.86 -25.74 9.00
C ASP A 249 16.31 -27.14 9.34
N GLN A 250 15.11 -27.21 9.89
CA GLN A 250 14.33 -28.40 10.17
C GLN A 250 12.82 -28.08 10.00
N PRO A 251 11.94 -29.10 9.92
CA PRO A 251 10.50 -28.86 9.77
C PRO A 251 9.92 -27.95 10.86
N ARG A 252 9.35 -26.82 10.46
CA ARG A 252 8.72 -25.82 11.32
C ARG A 252 7.29 -25.56 10.92
N THR A 253 6.44 -25.32 11.90
CA THR A 253 5.09 -24.82 11.66
C THR A 253 5.08 -23.31 11.44
N LEU A 254 4.06 -22.78 10.77
CA LEU A 254 3.86 -21.34 10.62
C LEU A 254 3.81 -20.63 11.99
N ASP A 255 3.21 -21.26 13.00
CA ASP A 255 3.15 -20.70 14.36
C ASP A 255 4.51 -20.61 15.03
N GLU A 256 5.37 -21.62 14.85
CA GLU A 256 6.75 -21.59 15.36
C GLU A 256 7.56 -20.47 14.69
N ILE A 257 7.39 -20.28 13.37
CA ILE A 257 8.08 -19.23 12.62
C ILE A 257 7.55 -17.85 13.06
N ALA A 258 6.24 -17.68 13.19
CA ALA A 258 5.62 -16.44 13.66
C ALA A 258 6.02 -16.09 15.10
N GLY A 259 6.26 -17.11 15.94
CA GLY A 259 6.76 -16.98 17.30
C GLY A 259 8.15 -16.36 17.40
N GLN A 260 8.94 -16.36 16.32
CA GLN A 260 10.23 -15.68 16.23
C GLN A 260 10.13 -14.17 16.05
N GLU A 261 8.91 -13.60 16.06
CA GLU A 261 8.63 -12.16 15.87
C GLU A 261 9.20 -11.60 14.55
N LEU A 262 9.25 -12.42 13.50
CA LEU A 262 9.79 -12.08 12.19
C LEU A 262 8.80 -11.29 11.31
N GLY A 263 7.53 -11.17 11.74
CA GLY A 263 6.49 -10.43 11.03
C GLY A 263 6.50 -8.92 11.32
N PHE A 264 5.33 -8.30 11.12
CA PHE A 264 5.13 -6.86 11.29
C PHE A 264 4.63 -6.51 12.70
N TYR A 265 5.39 -6.82 13.73
CA TYR A 265 4.97 -6.69 15.13
C TYR A 265 5.05 -5.29 15.73
N GLY A 266 5.44 -4.29 15.00
CA GLY A 266 5.70 -2.95 15.54
C GLY A 266 4.48 -2.14 16.00
N LEU A 267 3.26 -2.66 15.84
CA LEU A 267 2.00 -2.01 16.23
C LEU A 267 1.30 -2.70 17.42
N GLY A 268 2.02 -3.58 18.14
CA GLY A 268 1.47 -4.39 19.22
C GLY A 268 0.93 -5.75 18.76
N LYS A 269 0.71 -6.65 19.73
CA LYS A 269 0.27 -8.04 19.47
C LYS A 269 -1.27 -8.13 19.41
N THR A 270 -1.90 -7.34 18.53
CA THR A 270 -3.33 -7.54 18.23
C THR A 270 -3.53 -8.78 17.36
N LEU A 271 -4.71 -9.37 17.40
CA LEU A 271 -5.02 -10.55 16.56
C LEU A 271 -4.87 -10.23 15.07
N PHE A 272 -5.21 -9.02 14.63
CA PHE A 272 -4.97 -8.59 13.24
C PHE A 272 -3.49 -8.51 12.89
N ASN A 273 -2.66 -7.95 13.78
CA ASN A 273 -1.22 -7.86 13.54
C ASN A 273 -0.58 -9.25 13.50
N ILE A 274 -1.05 -10.19 14.33
CA ILE A 274 -0.61 -11.59 14.30
C ILE A 274 -1.01 -12.24 12.97
N PHE A 275 -2.27 -12.06 12.55
CA PHE A 275 -2.76 -12.59 11.28
C PHE A 275 -1.93 -12.08 10.10
N TRP A 276 -1.79 -10.75 9.94
CA TRP A 276 -1.00 -10.18 8.86
C TRP A 276 0.49 -10.56 8.93
N SER A 277 1.05 -10.71 10.14
CA SER A 277 2.41 -11.21 10.29
C SER A 277 2.57 -12.64 9.78
N LYS A 278 1.60 -13.52 10.05
CA LYS A 278 1.58 -14.88 9.47
C LYS A 278 1.47 -14.84 7.95
N VAL A 279 0.60 -13.98 7.40
CA VAL A 279 0.49 -13.80 5.95
C VAL A 279 1.81 -13.32 5.35
N MET A 280 2.45 -12.31 5.96
CA MET A 280 3.77 -11.84 5.49
C MET A 280 4.82 -12.94 5.49
N ILE A 281 4.87 -13.77 6.53
CA ILE A 281 5.78 -14.93 6.59
C ILE A 281 5.47 -15.91 5.46
N LEU A 282 4.19 -16.18 5.20
CA LEU A 282 3.78 -17.04 4.09
C LEU A 282 4.27 -16.51 2.74
N LYS A 283 4.32 -15.18 2.54
CA LYS A 283 4.84 -14.60 1.28
C LYS A 283 6.33 -14.89 1.04
N HIS A 284 7.12 -14.98 2.09
CA HIS A 284 8.51 -15.45 2.00
C HIS A 284 8.55 -16.95 1.67
N ILE A 285 7.78 -17.75 2.39
CA ILE A 285 7.72 -19.20 2.17
C ILE A 285 7.24 -19.52 0.75
N GLU A 286 6.17 -18.87 0.28
CA GLU A 286 5.64 -19.02 -1.08
C GLU A 286 6.69 -18.67 -2.14
N TYR A 287 7.48 -17.62 -1.93
CA TYR A 287 8.58 -17.23 -2.81
C TYR A 287 9.63 -18.35 -2.91
N HIS A 288 10.07 -18.91 -1.78
CA HIS A 288 11.07 -19.98 -1.75
C HIS A 288 10.52 -21.36 -2.19
N ILE A 289 9.22 -21.63 -2.02
CA ILE A 289 8.59 -22.82 -2.61
C ILE A 289 8.64 -22.74 -4.13
N GLN A 290 8.31 -21.57 -4.72
CA GLN A 290 8.39 -21.37 -6.17
C GLN A 290 9.81 -21.49 -6.70
N ALA A 291 10.82 -21.10 -5.92
CA ALA A 291 12.24 -21.28 -6.24
C ALA A 291 12.75 -22.72 -6.03
N GLY A 292 11.96 -23.60 -5.42
CA GLY A 292 12.36 -24.97 -5.09
C GLY A 292 13.32 -25.07 -3.90
N GLU A 293 13.39 -24.05 -3.07
CA GLU A 293 14.29 -23.95 -1.92
C GLU A 293 13.63 -24.35 -0.60
N VAL A 294 12.31 -24.38 -0.56
CA VAL A 294 11.49 -24.78 0.60
C VAL A 294 10.47 -25.82 0.15
N GLU A 295 10.31 -26.87 0.94
CA GLU A 295 9.29 -27.90 0.81
C GLU A 295 8.11 -27.61 1.73
N ASP A 296 6.87 -27.69 1.19
CA ASP A 296 5.63 -27.69 1.97
C ASP A 296 5.27 -29.13 2.37
N LEU A 297 5.39 -29.43 3.65
CA LEU A 297 5.09 -30.76 4.21
C LEU A 297 3.61 -30.94 4.55
N GLY A 298 2.75 -29.96 4.20
CA GLY A 298 1.35 -29.93 4.59
C GLY A 298 1.12 -29.42 6.01
N ASN A 299 -0.16 -29.10 6.31
CA ASN A 299 -0.56 -28.59 7.63
C ASN A 299 0.27 -27.36 8.10
N HIS A 300 0.61 -26.46 7.20
CA HIS A 300 1.46 -25.30 7.46
C HIS A 300 2.80 -25.63 8.09
N ARG A 301 3.44 -26.73 7.67
CA ARG A 301 4.79 -27.12 8.05
C ARG A 301 5.72 -27.04 6.85
N TYR A 302 6.85 -26.42 7.05
CA TYR A 302 7.81 -26.09 5.99
C TYR A 302 9.22 -26.45 6.42
N VAL A 303 10.07 -26.77 5.46
CA VAL A 303 11.51 -27.04 5.67
C VAL A 303 12.31 -26.55 4.47
N ARG A 304 13.49 -26.04 4.72
CA ARG A 304 14.44 -25.67 3.66
C ARG A 304 15.08 -26.92 3.09
N ASN A 305 15.20 -27.01 1.76
CA ASN A 305 15.88 -28.10 1.04
C ASN A 305 17.40 -28.05 1.24
#